data_d7b153db56eae0bb11d08bf2498e8624
#
_entry.id   d7b153db56eae0bb11d08bf2498e8624
#
_cell.length_a   1.000
_cell.length_b   1.000
_cell.length_c   1.000
_cell.angle_alpha   90.00
_cell.angle_beta   90.00
_cell.angle_gamma   90.00
#
_symmetry.space_group_name_H-M   'P 1'
#
loop_
_entity.id
_entity.type
_entity.pdbx_description
1 polymer ?
#
loop_
_entity_poly.entity_id
_entity_poly.type
_entity_poly.pdbx_seq_one_letter_code
_entity_poly.pdbx_strand_id
1 'polypeptide(L)'
;MVLTGYTRCVQGDLWPHQIIDQAIAASGDPALLAAHCLAAVDPALTERVVEGDVLVVAGTMNAGPGHEMAVIALQSVGFAAVICAAVAPEVATIASIYGLPILALPEASTLLTEARLVRLDLERGSLTCADTTWFYTPLERATLDAVRRTQLLTRMRRVVEDEGYAE
;
A
#
# COMPACT_ATOMS: atom_id res chain seq x y z
N MET A 1 10.93 13.17 2.49
CA MET A 1 9.49 12.82 2.40
C MET A 1 9.18 11.80 3.48
N VAL A 2 8.18 12.11 4.30
CA VAL A 2 7.80 11.27 5.43
C VAL A 2 6.33 10.86 5.29
N LEU A 3 6.05 9.56 5.44
CA LEU A 3 4.71 9.00 5.58
C LEU A 3 4.49 8.58 7.02
N THR A 4 3.28 8.77 7.51
CA THR A 4 2.88 8.33 8.86
C THR A 4 1.50 7.69 8.74
N GLY A 5 1.34 6.50 9.26
CA GLY A 5 0.07 5.76 9.21
C GLY A 5 0.04 4.60 10.19
N TYR A 6 -1.13 3.98 10.33
CA TYR A 6 -1.28 2.78 11.14
C TYR A 6 -1.07 1.53 10.30
N THR A 7 -0.51 0.50 10.91
CA THR A 7 -0.30 -0.79 10.28
C THR A 7 -1.60 -1.59 10.18
N ARG A 8 -1.80 -2.25 9.02
CA ARG A 8 -2.80 -3.29 8.82
C ARG A 8 -2.06 -4.54 8.36
N CYS A 9 -2.21 -5.63 9.09
CA CYS A 9 -1.38 -6.81 8.94
C CYS A 9 -2.10 -7.96 8.25
N VAL A 10 -1.40 -8.59 7.31
CA VAL A 10 -1.83 -9.80 6.61
C VAL A 10 -0.73 -10.84 6.76
N GLN A 11 -1.10 -12.07 7.07
CA GLN A 11 -0.18 -13.19 7.24
C GLN A 11 0.00 -13.98 5.94
N GLY A 12 1.23 -14.46 5.73
CA GLY A 12 1.60 -15.30 4.60
C GLY A 12 1.85 -14.53 3.30
N ASP A 13 2.15 -15.29 2.25
CA ASP A 13 2.41 -14.75 0.94
C ASP A 13 1.13 -14.23 0.28
N LEU A 14 1.25 -13.18 -0.52
CA LEU A 14 0.16 -12.63 -1.32
C LEU A 14 0.42 -12.80 -2.81
N TRP A 15 -0.59 -13.28 -3.50
CA TRP A 15 -0.68 -13.34 -4.95
C TRP A 15 -1.67 -12.27 -5.47
N PRO A 16 -1.53 -11.78 -6.71
CA PRO A 16 -2.42 -10.74 -7.24
C PRO A 16 -3.91 -11.07 -7.13
N HIS A 17 -4.31 -12.33 -7.39
CA HIS A 17 -5.70 -12.79 -7.30
C HIS A 17 -6.26 -12.82 -5.88
N GLN A 18 -5.39 -12.83 -4.85
CA GLN A 18 -5.78 -12.71 -3.45
C GLN A 18 -5.96 -11.25 -3.02
N ILE A 19 -5.26 -10.32 -3.69
CA ILE A 19 -5.40 -8.89 -3.45
C ILE A 19 -6.69 -8.37 -4.06
N ILE A 20 -6.97 -8.75 -5.32
CA ILE A 20 -8.20 -8.39 -6.00
C ILE A 20 -8.67 -9.52 -6.92
N ASP A 21 -9.95 -9.83 -6.86
CA ASP A 21 -10.58 -10.77 -7.77
C ASP A 21 -10.48 -10.30 -9.22
N GLN A 22 -10.18 -11.22 -10.15
CA GLN A 22 -9.96 -10.86 -11.56
C GLN A 22 -11.21 -10.30 -12.23
N ALA A 23 -12.40 -10.76 -11.87
CA ALA A 23 -13.64 -10.23 -12.42
C ALA A 23 -13.88 -8.78 -11.97
N ILE A 24 -13.53 -8.45 -10.73
CA ILE A 24 -13.61 -7.08 -10.20
C ILE A 24 -12.49 -6.22 -10.79
N ALA A 25 -11.29 -6.76 -10.93
CA ALA A 25 -10.17 -6.09 -11.58
C ALA A 25 -10.49 -5.68 -13.03
N ALA A 26 -11.22 -6.52 -13.76
CA ALA A 26 -11.64 -6.24 -15.13
C ALA A 26 -12.61 -5.05 -15.25
N SER A 27 -13.32 -4.70 -14.19
CA SER A 27 -14.23 -3.53 -14.18
C SER A 27 -13.47 -2.20 -14.26
N GLY A 28 -12.24 -2.13 -13.73
CA GLY A 28 -11.46 -0.90 -13.64
C GLY A 28 -12.09 0.20 -12.77
N ASP A 29 -13.17 -0.10 -12.05
CA ASP A 29 -13.87 0.85 -11.18
C ASP A 29 -13.14 0.98 -9.84
N PRO A 30 -12.55 2.14 -9.51
CA PRO A 30 -11.82 2.35 -8.26
C PRO A 30 -12.65 2.07 -7.01
N ALA A 31 -13.96 2.35 -7.03
CA ALA A 31 -14.84 2.11 -5.90
C ALA A 31 -15.03 0.60 -5.63
N LEU A 32 -15.19 -0.20 -6.69
CA LEU A 32 -15.25 -1.65 -6.59
C LEU A 32 -13.90 -2.25 -6.17
N LEU A 33 -12.80 -1.75 -6.70
CA LEU A 33 -11.45 -2.18 -6.30
C LEU A 33 -11.22 -1.93 -4.81
N ALA A 34 -11.57 -0.75 -4.31
CA ALA A 34 -11.44 -0.41 -2.89
C ALA A 34 -12.33 -1.30 -2.00
N ALA A 35 -13.58 -1.51 -2.40
CA ALA A 35 -14.55 -2.29 -1.61
C ALA A 35 -14.18 -3.78 -1.47
N HIS A 36 -13.47 -4.35 -2.45
CA HIS A 36 -13.15 -5.77 -2.51
C HIS A 36 -11.65 -6.08 -2.34
N CYS A 37 -10.82 -5.07 -2.10
CA CYS A 37 -9.38 -5.25 -1.90
C CYS A 37 -9.11 -6.17 -0.70
N LEU A 38 -8.31 -7.21 -0.92
CA LEU A 38 -7.94 -8.21 0.08
C LEU A 38 -9.12 -9.00 0.69
N ALA A 39 -10.29 -8.96 0.08
CA ALA A 39 -11.48 -9.64 0.59
C ALA A 39 -11.31 -11.17 0.67
N ALA A 40 -10.49 -11.77 -0.18
CA ALA A 40 -10.16 -13.20 -0.15
C ALA A 40 -9.28 -13.58 1.06
N VAL A 41 -8.58 -12.64 1.64
CA VAL A 41 -7.64 -12.86 2.76
C VAL A 41 -8.24 -12.41 4.09
N ASP A 42 -8.80 -11.22 4.12
CA ASP A 42 -9.47 -10.65 5.28
C ASP A 42 -10.65 -9.77 4.83
N PRO A 43 -11.88 -10.31 4.82
CA PRO A 43 -13.06 -9.58 4.35
C PRO A 43 -13.37 -8.30 5.13
N ALA A 44 -12.95 -8.23 6.39
CA ALA A 44 -13.19 -7.06 7.25
C ALA A 44 -12.08 -6.01 7.16
N LEU A 45 -11.01 -6.24 6.40
CA LEU A 45 -9.87 -5.34 6.34
C LEU A 45 -10.25 -3.95 5.81
N THR A 46 -11.04 -3.90 4.76
CA THR A 46 -11.45 -2.63 4.13
C THR A 46 -12.26 -1.73 5.07
N GLU A 47 -12.94 -2.30 6.06
CA GLU A 47 -13.68 -1.53 7.07
C GLU A 47 -12.76 -0.86 8.10
N ARG A 48 -11.53 -1.38 8.25
CA ARG A 48 -10.54 -0.87 9.20
C ARG A 48 -9.53 0.08 8.58
N VAL A 49 -9.33 0.01 7.27
CA VAL A 49 -8.33 0.82 6.57
C VAL A 49 -8.74 2.28 6.55
N VAL A 50 -7.84 3.12 6.99
CA VAL A 50 -7.93 4.57 6.86
C VAL A 50 -6.89 5.03 5.85
N GLU A 51 -7.23 6.03 5.07
CA GLU A 51 -6.30 6.58 4.08
C GLU A 51 -4.99 7.04 4.72
N GLY A 52 -3.90 6.56 4.17
CA GLY A 52 -2.56 6.75 4.72
C GLY A 52 -2.04 5.56 5.52
N ASP A 53 -2.86 4.55 5.79
CA ASP A 53 -2.43 3.34 6.46
C ASP A 53 -1.35 2.59 5.67
N VAL A 54 -0.61 1.74 6.36
CA VAL A 54 0.49 0.94 5.82
C VAL A 54 0.13 -0.53 5.91
N LEU A 55 0.11 -1.21 4.77
CA LEU A 55 -0.08 -2.66 4.73
C LEU A 55 1.22 -3.36 5.15
N VAL A 56 1.11 -4.30 6.08
CA VAL A 56 2.21 -5.18 6.49
C VAL A 56 1.89 -6.61 6.08
N VAL A 57 2.72 -7.17 5.22
CA VAL A 57 2.59 -8.53 4.72
C VAL A 57 3.70 -9.37 5.31
N ALA A 58 3.38 -10.28 6.22
CA ALA A 58 4.36 -11.20 6.80
C ALA A 58 4.67 -12.35 5.83
N GLY A 59 5.09 -12.02 4.63
CA GLY A 59 5.37 -12.93 3.53
C GLY A 59 5.81 -12.18 2.28
N THR A 60 5.76 -12.86 1.15
CA THR A 60 6.20 -12.36 -0.15
C THR A 60 5.03 -11.79 -0.95
N MET A 61 5.24 -10.62 -1.53
CA MET A 61 4.37 -10.06 -2.57
C MET A 61 4.74 -10.68 -3.92
N ASN A 62 3.97 -11.65 -4.37
CA ASN A 62 4.26 -12.42 -5.59
C ASN A 62 3.73 -11.73 -6.85
N ALA A 63 4.44 -11.94 -7.97
CA ALA A 63 3.95 -11.56 -9.29
C ALA A 63 2.99 -12.62 -9.84
N GLY A 64 2.17 -12.20 -10.79
CA GLY A 64 1.24 -13.07 -11.51
C GLY A 64 0.27 -12.25 -12.34
N PRO A 65 -0.66 -12.88 -13.06
CA PRO A 65 -1.69 -12.17 -13.82
C PRO A 65 -2.45 -11.19 -12.95
N GLY A 66 -2.59 -9.95 -13.41
CA GLY A 66 -3.31 -8.90 -12.69
C GLY A 66 -2.53 -8.17 -11.61
N HIS A 67 -1.20 -8.31 -11.54
CA HIS A 67 -0.40 -7.62 -10.52
C HIS A 67 -0.49 -6.08 -10.60
N GLU A 68 -0.70 -5.52 -11.79
CA GLU A 68 -0.94 -4.09 -11.96
C GLU A 68 -2.23 -3.64 -11.27
N MET A 69 -3.33 -4.36 -11.51
CA MET A 69 -4.62 -4.06 -10.87
C MET A 69 -4.60 -4.30 -9.36
N ALA A 70 -3.79 -5.24 -8.90
CA ALA A 70 -3.56 -5.47 -7.48
C ALA A 70 -2.92 -4.24 -6.80
N VAL A 71 -1.92 -3.63 -7.43
CA VAL A 71 -1.30 -2.39 -6.95
C VAL A 71 -2.32 -1.24 -6.92
N ILE A 72 -3.09 -1.08 -7.99
CA ILE A 72 -4.14 -0.06 -8.05
C ILE A 72 -5.20 -0.27 -6.97
N ALA A 73 -5.60 -1.52 -6.71
CA ALA A 73 -6.56 -1.84 -5.66
C ALA A 73 -6.05 -1.46 -4.26
N LEU A 74 -4.79 -1.74 -3.96
CA LEU A 74 -4.15 -1.33 -2.70
C LEU A 74 -4.15 0.19 -2.51
N GLN A 75 -3.88 0.94 -3.56
CA GLN A 75 -3.97 2.40 -3.52
C GLN A 75 -5.42 2.89 -3.38
N SER A 76 -6.35 2.25 -4.07
CA SER A 76 -7.77 2.64 -4.07
C SER A 76 -8.41 2.49 -2.69
N VAL A 77 -7.98 1.50 -1.91
CA VAL A 77 -8.48 1.31 -0.54
C VAL A 77 -7.85 2.30 0.46
N GLY A 78 -6.72 2.91 0.11
CA GLY A 78 -6.09 3.98 0.89
C GLY A 78 -4.71 3.68 1.45
N PHE A 79 -4.07 2.57 1.09
CA PHE A 79 -2.72 2.29 1.55
C PHE A 79 -1.70 3.27 0.95
N ALA A 80 -0.87 3.85 1.80
CA ALA A 80 0.21 4.75 1.41
C ALA A 80 1.53 4.04 1.16
N ALA A 81 1.72 2.86 1.72
CA ALA A 81 2.91 2.03 1.56
C ALA A 81 2.61 0.57 1.91
N VAL A 82 3.49 -0.32 1.48
CA VAL A 82 3.49 -1.75 1.85
C VAL A 82 4.84 -2.12 2.43
N ILE A 83 4.83 -2.85 3.54
CA ILE A 83 6.02 -3.49 4.14
C ILE A 83 5.84 -4.99 4.00
N CYS A 84 6.81 -5.69 3.45
CA CYS A 84 6.74 -7.14 3.22
C CYS A 84 8.09 -7.80 3.51
N ALA A 85 8.10 -9.13 3.57
CA ALA A 85 9.34 -9.89 3.71
C ALA A 85 10.16 -9.85 2.42
N ALA A 86 9.50 -10.00 1.28
CA ALA A 86 10.08 -9.93 -0.06
C ALA A 86 9.04 -9.47 -1.07
N VAL A 87 9.48 -8.96 -2.20
CA VAL A 87 8.62 -8.52 -3.29
C VAL A 87 9.18 -8.98 -4.63
N ALA A 88 8.32 -9.51 -5.50
CA ALA A 88 8.71 -9.85 -6.86
C ALA A 88 9.10 -8.58 -7.64
N PRO A 89 10.16 -8.61 -8.46
CA PRO A 89 10.66 -7.44 -9.19
C PRO A 89 9.59 -6.77 -10.07
N GLU A 90 8.71 -7.53 -10.68
CA GLU A 90 7.63 -7.03 -11.54
C GLU A 90 6.62 -6.20 -10.73
N VAL A 91 6.28 -6.67 -9.52
CA VAL A 91 5.38 -5.96 -8.60
C VAL A 91 6.04 -4.68 -8.11
N ALA A 92 7.31 -4.74 -7.72
CA ALA A 92 8.08 -3.57 -7.27
C ALA A 92 8.16 -2.49 -8.36
N THR A 93 8.38 -2.90 -9.62
CA THR A 93 8.45 -1.98 -10.76
C THR A 93 7.13 -1.26 -10.99
N ILE A 94 6.03 -2.00 -11.04
CA ILE A 94 4.68 -1.42 -11.23
C ILE A 94 4.31 -0.51 -10.06
N ALA A 95 4.57 -0.94 -8.84
CA ALA A 95 4.31 -0.15 -7.65
C ALA A 95 5.08 1.18 -7.66
N SER A 96 6.33 1.17 -8.11
CA SER A 96 7.15 2.39 -8.26
C SER A 96 6.55 3.36 -9.28
N ILE A 97 6.03 2.85 -10.40
CA ILE A 97 5.39 3.67 -11.44
C ILE A 97 4.11 4.33 -10.91
N TYR A 98 3.30 3.58 -10.17
CA TYR A 98 2.04 4.09 -9.59
C TYR A 98 2.23 4.90 -8.29
N GLY A 99 3.45 4.97 -7.78
CA GLY A 99 3.76 5.72 -6.56
C GLY A 99 3.23 5.06 -5.28
N LEU A 100 3.23 3.72 -5.24
CA LEU A 100 3.00 2.93 -4.02
C LEU A 100 4.35 2.33 -3.57
N PRO A 101 5.00 2.87 -2.53
CA PRO A 101 6.23 2.28 -2.02
C PRO A 101 5.97 0.87 -1.49
N ILE A 102 6.72 -0.12 -1.99
CA ILE A 102 6.76 -1.47 -1.42
C ILE A 102 8.17 -1.70 -0.90
N LEU A 103 8.29 -1.92 0.40
CA LEU A 103 9.55 -2.02 1.11
C LEU A 103 9.77 -3.46 1.59
N ALA A 104 10.83 -4.09 1.10
CA ALA A 104 11.26 -5.41 1.56
C ALA A 104 12.05 -5.26 2.87
N LEU A 105 11.39 -5.48 4.00
CA LEU A 105 11.92 -5.42 5.35
C LEU A 105 11.49 -6.67 6.13
N PRO A 106 12.17 -7.81 5.94
CA PRO A 106 11.75 -9.10 6.49
C PRO A 106 11.53 -9.07 8.00
N GLU A 107 12.44 -8.46 8.75
CA GLU A 107 12.34 -8.36 10.19
C GLU A 107 11.13 -7.51 10.62
N ALA A 108 10.97 -6.33 10.05
CA ALA A 108 9.86 -5.46 10.36
C ALA A 108 8.51 -6.10 9.99
N SER A 109 8.44 -6.80 8.84
CA SER A 109 7.21 -7.47 8.41
C SER A 109 6.73 -8.56 9.37
N THR A 110 7.64 -9.16 10.12
CA THR A 110 7.35 -10.19 11.12
C THR A 110 7.03 -9.59 12.50
N LEU A 111 7.70 -8.50 12.87
CA LEU A 111 7.59 -7.89 14.20
C LEU A 111 6.47 -6.86 14.31
N LEU A 112 6.08 -6.21 13.23
CA LEU A 112 4.98 -5.25 13.24
C LEU A 112 3.64 -5.96 13.43
N THR A 113 2.84 -5.43 14.35
CA THR A 113 1.49 -5.91 14.65
C THR A 113 0.44 -4.91 14.18
N GLU A 114 -0.83 -5.31 14.21
CA GLU A 114 -1.98 -4.50 13.81
C GLU A 114 -2.08 -3.19 14.58
N ALA A 115 -2.51 -2.13 13.89
CA ALA A 115 -2.82 -0.81 14.46
C ALA A 115 -1.64 -0.13 15.20
N ARG A 116 -0.41 -0.36 14.74
CA ARG A 116 0.77 0.36 15.25
C ARG A 116 1.04 1.58 14.41
N LEU A 117 1.31 2.70 15.06
CA LEU A 117 1.73 3.91 14.37
C LEU A 117 3.16 3.75 13.87
N VAL A 118 3.37 3.91 12.57
CA VAL A 118 4.68 3.85 11.92
C VAL A 118 5.00 5.16 11.21
N ARG A 119 6.28 5.47 11.15
CA ARG A 119 6.82 6.62 10.42
C ARG A 119 7.85 6.13 9.42
N LEU A 120 7.62 6.41 8.15
CA LEU A 120 8.48 6.05 7.03
C LEU A 120 9.17 7.31 6.50
N ASP A 121 10.49 7.36 6.53
CA ASP A 121 11.27 8.39 5.84
C ASP A 121 11.82 7.79 4.54
N LEU A 122 11.14 8.10 3.43
CA LEU A 122 11.43 7.51 2.12
C LEU A 122 12.73 8.02 1.52
N GLU A 123 13.16 9.22 1.91
CA GLU A 123 14.40 9.82 1.42
C GLU A 123 15.63 9.35 2.20
N ARG A 124 15.46 9.08 3.49
CA ARG A 124 16.53 8.57 4.36
C ARG A 124 16.57 7.05 4.43
N GLY A 125 15.50 6.39 4.03
CA GLY A 125 15.40 4.93 4.07
C GLY A 125 15.27 4.40 5.50
N SER A 126 14.35 4.92 6.29
CA SER A 126 14.09 4.44 7.64
C SER A 126 12.60 4.25 7.93
N LEU A 127 12.30 3.20 8.69
CA LEU A 127 11.00 2.88 9.25
C LEU A 127 11.11 2.87 10.77
N THR A 128 10.32 3.68 11.45
CA THR A 128 10.29 3.76 12.91
C THR A 128 8.92 3.37 13.43
N CYS A 129 8.90 2.50 14.44
CA CYS A 129 7.73 2.14 15.22
C CYS A 129 8.10 2.13 16.70
N ALA A 130 7.49 2.98 17.49
CA ALA A 130 7.87 3.21 18.89
C ALA A 130 9.38 3.48 18.99
N ASP A 131 10.10 2.66 19.74
CA ASP A 131 11.55 2.82 19.98
C ASP A 131 12.42 2.03 18.99
N THR A 132 11.82 1.35 18.03
CA THR A 132 12.54 0.52 17.04
C THR A 132 12.61 1.21 15.71
N THR A 133 13.79 1.20 15.07
CA THR A 133 14.01 1.73 13.74
C THR A 133 14.70 0.68 12.87
N TRP A 134 14.13 0.43 11.71
CA TRP A 134 14.72 -0.38 10.64
C TRP A 134 15.18 0.52 9.51
N PHE A 135 16.26 0.11 8.83
CA PHE A 135 16.82 0.87 7.72
C PHE A 135 16.69 0.06 6.42
N TYR A 136 16.44 0.78 5.34
CA TYR A 136 16.36 0.24 3.99
C TYR A 136 17.01 1.18 2.98
N THR A 137 17.26 0.70 1.77
CA THR A 137 17.80 1.56 0.71
C THR A 137 16.80 2.68 0.39
N PRO A 138 17.20 3.96 0.48
CA PRO A 138 16.34 5.08 0.11
C PRO A 138 15.73 4.90 -1.28
N LEU A 139 14.51 5.37 -1.45
CA LEU A 139 13.84 5.28 -2.75
C LEU A 139 14.50 6.20 -3.78
N GLU A 140 14.55 5.73 -5.00
CA GLU A 140 15.03 6.53 -6.12
C GLU A 140 14.13 7.76 -6.36
N ARG A 141 14.75 8.82 -6.89
CA ARG A 141 14.05 10.09 -7.14
C ARG A 141 12.79 9.95 -7.98
N ALA A 142 12.84 9.12 -9.02
CA ALA A 142 11.68 8.87 -9.88
C ALA A 142 10.50 8.26 -9.09
N THR A 143 10.77 7.31 -8.21
CA THR A 143 9.77 6.71 -7.31
C THR A 143 9.23 7.74 -6.31
N LEU A 144 10.09 8.54 -5.70
CA LEU A 144 9.67 9.63 -4.80
C LEU A 144 8.76 10.63 -5.51
N ASP A 145 9.06 11.00 -6.73
CA ASP A 145 8.23 11.92 -7.53
C ASP A 145 6.88 11.28 -7.88
N ALA A 146 6.82 9.97 -8.15
CA ALA A 146 5.58 9.25 -8.33
C ALA A 146 4.73 9.24 -7.06
N VAL A 147 5.34 8.97 -5.90
CA VAL A 147 4.65 9.00 -4.60
C VAL A 147 4.09 10.40 -4.31
N ARG A 148 4.86 11.45 -4.56
CA ARG A 148 4.41 12.84 -4.39
C ARG A 148 3.18 13.16 -5.25
N ARG A 149 3.21 12.75 -6.53
CA ARG A 149 2.07 12.95 -7.44
C ARG A 149 0.82 12.22 -6.94
N THR A 150 0.96 10.97 -6.53
CA THR A 150 -0.16 10.17 -6.00
C THR A 150 -0.74 10.83 -4.76
N GLN A 151 0.07 11.26 -3.81
CA GLN A 151 -0.41 11.94 -2.60
C GLN A 151 -1.10 13.28 -2.91
N LEU A 152 -0.59 14.04 -3.87
CA LEU A 152 -1.22 15.28 -4.30
C LEU A 152 -2.61 15.03 -4.88
N LEU A 153 -2.74 14.04 -5.77
CA LEU A 153 -4.02 13.67 -6.38
C LEU A 153 -5.03 13.20 -5.33
N THR A 154 -4.59 12.42 -4.35
CA THR A 154 -5.43 11.96 -3.24
C THR A 154 -5.95 13.15 -2.41
N ARG A 155 -5.07 14.10 -2.08
CA ARG A 155 -5.47 15.33 -1.35
C ARG A 155 -6.45 16.18 -2.15
N MET A 156 -6.21 16.35 -3.45
CA MET A 156 -7.11 17.12 -4.33
C MET A 156 -8.49 16.47 -4.41
N ARG A 157 -8.56 15.14 -4.53
CA ARG A 157 -9.84 14.42 -4.53
C ARG A 157 -10.62 14.65 -3.24
N ARG A 158 -9.95 14.58 -2.09
CA ARG A 158 -10.58 14.82 -0.78
C ARG A 158 -11.14 16.24 -0.68
N VAL A 159 -10.39 17.26 -1.11
CA VAL A 159 -10.87 18.65 -1.09
C VAL A 159 -12.13 18.79 -1.94
N VAL A 160 -12.17 18.17 -3.13
CA VAL A 160 -13.36 18.21 -4.00
C VAL A 160 -14.55 17.49 -3.37
N GLU A 161 -14.34 16.38 -2.70
CA GLU A 161 -15.40 15.63 -2.00
C GLU A 161 -15.91 16.38 -0.77
N ASP A 162 -15.03 17.01 0.01
CA ASP A 162 -15.38 17.76 1.24
C ASP A 162 -16.03 19.12 0.94
N GLU A 163 -15.65 19.80 -0.16
CA GLU A 163 -16.22 21.08 -0.55
C GLU A 163 -17.59 20.95 -1.24
N GLY A 164 -18.07 19.71 -1.43
CA GLY A 164 -19.44 19.43 -1.83
C GLY A 164 -19.86 20.14 -3.12
N TYR A 165 -19.21 19.85 -4.24
CA TYR A 165 -19.86 20.02 -5.53
C TYR A 165 -20.84 18.86 -5.74
N ALA A 166 -21.86 18.81 -4.87
CA ALA A 166 -23.08 18.08 -5.13
C ALA A 166 -24.00 19.04 -5.90
N GLU A 167 -24.07 18.88 -7.22
CA GLU A 167 -25.25 19.27 -7.97
C GLU A 167 -26.36 18.26 -7.74
#